data_7e998aed5f4b06b28f39a8df4466eadd
#
_entry.id   7e998aed5f4b06b28f39a8df4466eadd
#
_cell.length_a   1.000
_cell.length_b   1.000
_cell.length_c   1.000
_cell.angle_alpha   90.00
_cell.angle_beta   90.00
_cell.angle_gamma   90.00
#
_symmetry.space_group_name_H-M   'P 1'
#
loop_
_entity.id
_entity.type
_entity.pdbx_description
1 polymer ?
#
loop_
_entity_poly.entity_id
_entity_poly.type
_entity_poly.pdbx_seq_one_letter_code
_entity_poly.pdbx_strand_id
1 'polypeptide(L)'
;FCLRKKQSKKTARFWGGWLLCMLAVLWSTESGLFCIIGWCAGCIVRWWQQEPWYARGQWERYGALLLGAVLAVLGAIGLTNLYNLACGGAPIFKVFFYPLYSSNYMDGSIGYPLELGVRPWVFVLLLMLAVLAWSLFQTTAIGRIAKTENIAPFAACLSVLGLVSFSYYANRSAWMNLEICLPEALLCLCFPLQALTDGEGLRKKLGGLYCTAAQSVGLAVLLVLCVLTAQLPGGVMNTVILQERGAFSTRGIYAEVENFSANIPDNTFAVGRDVGIIYHAAGWDNYGHYVDAADYGVADTEKLLPHILAELKAQPSFVVDDILGVYLGQNGYTPDMLGYQLQTTFTSAGGTNPITYYYYEKQ
;
A
#
# COMPACT_ATOMS: atom_id res chain seq x y z
N PHE A 1 16.64 -42.83 -4.00
CA PHE A 1 15.91 -42.29 -2.82
C PHE A 1 16.30 -40.84 -2.50
N CYS A 2 17.59 -40.47 -2.48
CA CYS A 2 18.08 -39.10 -2.22
C CYS A 2 17.66 -38.06 -3.27
N LEU A 3 17.67 -38.42 -4.57
CA LEU A 3 17.28 -37.54 -5.67
C LEU A 3 15.77 -37.19 -5.59
N ARG A 4 14.92 -38.17 -5.26
CA ARG A 4 13.46 -38.01 -5.09
C ARG A 4 13.14 -37.07 -3.92
N LYS A 5 13.90 -37.16 -2.80
CA LYS A 5 13.74 -36.30 -1.61
C LYS A 5 14.15 -34.84 -1.87
N LYS A 6 15.21 -34.63 -2.72
CA LYS A 6 15.67 -33.27 -3.10
C LYS A 6 14.69 -32.58 -4.05
N GLN A 7 14.05 -33.35 -4.95
CA GLN A 7 13.02 -32.85 -5.87
C GLN A 7 11.72 -32.49 -5.12
N SER A 8 11.29 -33.33 -4.17
CA SER A 8 10.15 -33.06 -3.30
C SER A 8 10.29 -31.75 -2.52
N LYS A 9 11.49 -31.47 -1.97
CA LYS A 9 11.75 -30.20 -1.25
C LYS A 9 11.68 -28.97 -2.15
N LYS A 10 12.12 -29.06 -3.42
CA LYS A 10 12.02 -27.94 -4.38
C LYS A 10 10.58 -27.65 -4.75
N THR A 11 9.79 -28.69 -4.99
CA THR A 11 8.35 -28.61 -5.29
C THR A 11 7.58 -28.00 -4.09
N ALA A 12 7.87 -28.45 -2.88
CA ALA A 12 7.24 -27.91 -1.67
C ALA A 12 7.54 -26.40 -1.48
N ARG A 13 8.78 -25.97 -1.76
CA ARG A 13 9.13 -24.52 -1.68
C ARG A 13 8.41 -23.69 -2.74
N PHE A 14 8.27 -24.20 -3.95
CA PHE A 14 7.54 -23.52 -5.02
C PHE A 14 6.07 -23.31 -4.64
N TRP A 15 5.39 -24.36 -4.20
CA TRP A 15 3.99 -24.26 -3.78
C TRP A 15 3.80 -23.49 -2.46
N GLY A 16 4.79 -23.56 -1.57
CA GLY A 16 4.82 -22.70 -0.36
C GLY A 16 4.88 -21.20 -0.70
N GLY A 17 5.61 -20.81 -1.74
CA GLY A 17 5.61 -19.43 -2.23
C GLY A 17 4.22 -19.01 -2.73
N TRP A 18 3.51 -19.86 -3.46
CA TRP A 18 2.14 -19.59 -3.91
C TRP A 18 1.14 -19.48 -2.76
N LEU A 19 1.29 -20.29 -1.72
CA LEU A 19 0.49 -20.17 -0.51
C LEU A 19 0.71 -18.80 0.16
N LEU A 20 1.95 -18.34 0.26
CA LEU A 20 2.25 -17.01 0.79
C LEU A 20 1.66 -15.90 -0.08
N CYS A 21 1.73 -16.01 -1.41
CA CYS A 21 1.07 -15.08 -2.32
C CYS A 21 -0.45 -15.06 -2.12
N MET A 22 -1.09 -16.22 -1.96
CA MET A 22 -2.52 -16.31 -1.65
C MET A 22 -2.87 -15.59 -0.33
N LEU A 23 -2.07 -15.80 0.72
CA LEU A 23 -2.25 -15.10 2.00
C LEU A 23 -2.05 -13.59 1.87
N ALA A 24 -1.10 -13.15 1.03
CA ALA A 24 -0.92 -11.73 0.74
C ALA A 24 -2.15 -11.13 0.02
N VAL A 25 -2.76 -11.85 -0.93
CA VAL A 25 -4.01 -11.44 -1.60
C VAL A 25 -5.18 -11.37 -0.61
N LEU A 26 -5.25 -12.31 0.35
CA LEU A 26 -6.25 -12.26 1.42
C LEU A 26 -6.09 -11.05 2.33
N TRP A 27 -4.85 -10.66 2.62
CA TRP A 27 -4.56 -9.48 3.43
C TRP A 27 -4.90 -8.17 2.70
N SER A 28 -4.44 -8.04 1.47
CA SER A 28 -4.70 -6.91 0.57
C SER A 28 -4.59 -7.40 -0.87
N THR A 29 -5.65 -7.28 -1.63
CA THR A 29 -5.67 -7.72 -3.03
C THR A 29 -4.56 -7.07 -3.85
N GLU A 30 -4.37 -5.77 -3.69
CA GLU A 30 -3.38 -4.97 -4.42
C GLU A 30 -1.96 -5.42 -4.07
N SER A 31 -1.59 -5.41 -2.78
CA SER A 31 -0.28 -5.85 -2.32
C SER A 31 -0.02 -7.32 -2.64
N GLY A 32 -1.05 -8.15 -2.61
CA GLY A 32 -0.95 -9.56 -2.98
C GLY A 32 -0.67 -9.78 -4.45
N LEU A 33 -1.25 -8.98 -5.34
CA LEU A 33 -0.93 -9.01 -6.77
C LEU A 33 0.52 -8.57 -7.01
N PHE A 34 1.02 -7.57 -6.29
CA PHE A 34 2.42 -7.16 -6.34
C PHE A 34 3.36 -8.31 -5.90
N CYS A 35 3.01 -9.01 -4.82
CA CYS A 35 3.75 -10.20 -4.37
C CYS A 35 3.77 -11.31 -5.42
N ILE A 36 2.66 -11.57 -6.12
CA ILE A 36 2.57 -12.54 -7.22
C ILE A 36 3.55 -12.17 -8.34
N ILE A 37 3.56 -10.92 -8.77
CA ILE A 37 4.43 -10.43 -9.85
C ILE A 37 5.90 -10.55 -9.43
N GLY A 38 6.25 -10.10 -8.21
CA GLY A 38 7.59 -10.25 -7.66
C GLY A 38 8.04 -11.72 -7.56
N TRP A 39 7.17 -12.61 -7.06
CA TRP A 39 7.45 -14.03 -6.99
C TRP A 39 7.70 -14.65 -8.36
N CYS A 40 6.89 -14.29 -9.37
CA CYS A 40 7.09 -14.72 -10.75
C CYS A 40 8.45 -14.28 -11.28
N ALA A 41 8.84 -13.03 -11.06
CA ALA A 41 10.14 -12.51 -11.51
C ALA A 41 11.31 -13.29 -10.89
N GLY A 42 11.26 -13.55 -9.60
CA GLY A 42 12.26 -14.36 -8.91
C GLY A 42 12.36 -15.80 -9.47
N CYS A 43 11.24 -16.45 -9.72
CA CYS A 43 11.20 -17.78 -10.32
C CYS A 43 11.77 -17.77 -11.74
N ILE A 44 11.41 -16.78 -12.57
CA ILE A 44 11.89 -16.63 -13.95
C ILE A 44 13.43 -16.46 -13.98
N VAL A 45 13.97 -15.55 -13.18
CA VAL A 45 15.42 -15.34 -13.07
C VAL A 45 16.11 -16.63 -12.62
N ARG A 46 15.55 -17.34 -11.64
CA ARG A 46 16.08 -18.63 -11.18
C ARG A 46 16.16 -19.67 -12.28
N TRP A 47 15.17 -19.74 -13.16
CA TRP A 47 15.14 -20.69 -14.26
C TRP A 47 16.06 -20.27 -15.40
N TRP A 48 16.14 -18.97 -15.71
CA TRP A 48 17.05 -18.47 -16.75
C TRP A 48 18.53 -18.60 -16.37
N GLN A 49 18.84 -18.64 -15.10
CA GLN A 49 20.19 -19.02 -14.65
C GLN A 49 20.54 -20.48 -14.95
N GLN A 50 19.54 -21.36 -15.04
CA GLN A 50 19.74 -22.78 -15.30
C GLN A 50 19.72 -23.12 -16.79
N GLU A 51 18.77 -22.56 -17.54
CA GLU A 51 18.50 -22.84 -18.94
C GLU A 51 18.11 -21.54 -19.67
N PRO A 52 18.41 -21.41 -20.98
CA PRO A 52 17.98 -20.25 -21.76
C PRO A 52 16.46 -20.06 -21.73
N TRP A 53 15.99 -18.82 -21.83
CA TRP A 53 14.58 -18.47 -21.74
C TRP A 53 13.69 -19.13 -22.81
N TYR A 54 14.27 -19.47 -23.97
CA TYR A 54 13.60 -20.12 -25.11
C TYR A 54 13.64 -21.65 -25.06
N ALA A 55 14.28 -22.28 -24.08
CA ALA A 55 14.34 -23.74 -23.97
C ALA A 55 12.93 -24.33 -23.79
N ARG A 56 12.67 -25.47 -24.46
CA ARG A 56 11.33 -26.08 -24.46
C ARG A 56 10.77 -26.34 -23.09
N GLY A 57 11.57 -26.74 -22.11
CA GLY A 57 11.17 -26.99 -20.74
C GLY A 57 10.75 -25.73 -19.96
N GLN A 58 11.10 -24.53 -20.46
CA GLN A 58 10.69 -23.27 -19.81
C GLN A 58 9.19 -23.00 -19.99
N TRP A 59 8.59 -23.41 -21.10
CA TRP A 59 7.16 -23.19 -21.35
C TRP A 59 6.26 -23.91 -20.34
N GLU A 60 6.64 -25.13 -19.93
CA GLU A 60 5.95 -25.85 -18.87
C GLU A 60 6.05 -25.11 -17.52
N ARG A 61 7.22 -24.53 -17.24
CA ARG A 61 7.47 -23.72 -16.02
C ARG A 61 6.68 -22.43 -16.04
N TYR A 62 6.58 -21.72 -17.18
CA TYR A 62 5.73 -20.54 -17.32
C TYR A 62 4.24 -20.88 -17.16
N GLY A 63 3.81 -22.01 -17.72
CA GLY A 63 2.46 -22.53 -17.47
C GLY A 63 2.18 -22.80 -15.98
N ALA A 64 3.17 -23.36 -15.26
CA ALA A 64 3.06 -23.58 -13.82
C ALA A 64 3.03 -22.27 -13.01
N LEU A 65 3.74 -21.21 -13.45
CA LEU A 65 3.62 -19.88 -12.83
C LEU A 65 2.22 -19.30 -13.01
N LEU A 66 1.73 -19.32 -14.25
CA LEU A 66 0.39 -18.81 -14.54
C LEU A 66 -0.69 -19.56 -13.74
N LEU A 67 -0.60 -20.89 -13.70
CA LEU A 67 -1.51 -21.73 -12.91
C LEU A 67 -1.41 -21.38 -11.42
N GLY A 68 -0.21 -21.22 -10.88
CA GLY A 68 0.01 -20.83 -9.50
C GLY A 68 -0.59 -19.46 -9.17
N ALA A 69 -0.42 -18.48 -10.06
CA ALA A 69 -1.00 -17.14 -9.91
C ALA A 69 -2.54 -17.20 -9.87
N VAL A 70 -3.14 -17.91 -10.83
CA VAL A 70 -4.59 -18.11 -10.88
C VAL A 70 -5.11 -18.81 -9.62
N LEU A 71 -4.44 -19.88 -9.21
CA LEU A 71 -4.83 -20.63 -8.00
C LEU A 71 -4.68 -19.78 -6.73
N ALA A 72 -3.66 -18.91 -6.63
CA ALA A 72 -3.49 -18.01 -5.49
C ALA A 72 -4.65 -17.01 -5.39
N VAL A 73 -5.02 -16.38 -6.52
CA VAL A 73 -6.13 -15.41 -6.55
C VAL A 73 -7.47 -16.11 -6.30
N LEU A 74 -7.75 -17.21 -7.01
CA LEU A 74 -9.02 -17.94 -6.83
C LEU A 74 -9.13 -18.55 -5.42
N GLY A 75 -8.02 -19.00 -4.84
CA GLY A 75 -7.97 -19.49 -3.47
C GLY A 75 -8.31 -18.39 -2.47
N ALA A 76 -7.76 -17.19 -2.64
CA ALA A 76 -8.09 -16.04 -1.80
C ALA A 76 -9.58 -15.65 -1.92
N ILE A 77 -10.10 -15.53 -3.15
CA ILE A 77 -11.53 -15.26 -3.39
C ILE A 77 -12.41 -16.34 -2.74
N GLY A 78 -12.04 -17.61 -2.92
CA GLY A 78 -12.78 -18.75 -2.35
C GLY A 78 -12.83 -18.71 -0.83
N LEU A 79 -11.69 -18.49 -0.17
CA LEU A 79 -11.61 -18.41 1.29
C LEU A 79 -12.39 -17.24 1.86
N THR A 80 -12.31 -16.04 1.23
CA THR A 80 -13.09 -14.87 1.64
C THR A 80 -14.58 -15.15 1.53
N ASN A 81 -15.03 -15.77 0.42
CA ASN A 81 -16.43 -16.06 0.23
C ASN A 81 -16.94 -17.16 1.16
N LEU A 82 -16.13 -18.16 1.46
CA LEU A 82 -16.46 -19.18 2.47
C LEU A 82 -16.62 -18.55 3.85
N TYR A 83 -15.73 -17.63 4.22
CA TYR A 83 -15.84 -16.89 5.48
C TYR A 83 -17.11 -16.05 5.52
N ASN A 84 -17.41 -15.28 4.46
CA ASN A 84 -18.62 -14.46 4.38
C ASN A 84 -19.89 -15.29 4.50
N LEU A 85 -19.96 -16.44 3.81
CA LEU A 85 -21.09 -17.36 3.91
C LEU A 85 -21.24 -17.95 5.32
N ALA A 86 -20.13 -18.29 5.97
CA ALA A 86 -20.14 -18.79 7.34
C ALA A 86 -20.64 -17.74 8.36
N CYS A 87 -20.40 -16.45 8.07
CA CYS A 87 -20.91 -15.33 8.86
C CYS A 87 -22.34 -14.88 8.46
N GLY A 88 -23.01 -15.58 7.54
CA GLY A 88 -24.37 -15.24 7.08
C GLY A 88 -24.42 -14.12 6.04
N GLY A 89 -23.25 -13.72 5.50
CA GLY A 89 -23.16 -12.70 4.44
C GLY A 89 -23.32 -13.28 3.03
N ALA A 90 -23.38 -12.40 2.04
CA ALA A 90 -23.44 -12.73 0.61
C ALA A 90 -22.03 -12.89 0.01
N PRO A 91 -21.86 -13.72 -1.05
CA PRO A 91 -20.58 -13.79 -1.77
C PRO A 91 -20.23 -12.46 -2.43
N ILE A 92 -18.95 -12.06 -2.30
CA ILE A 92 -18.40 -10.85 -2.91
C ILE A 92 -17.27 -11.21 -3.88
N PHE A 93 -17.45 -10.82 -5.16
CA PHE A 93 -16.46 -11.06 -6.20
C PHE A 93 -15.85 -9.74 -6.71
N LYS A 94 -16.66 -8.70 -6.83
CA LYS A 94 -16.24 -7.42 -7.41
C LYS A 94 -15.12 -6.73 -6.63
N VAL A 95 -15.12 -6.85 -5.31
CA VAL A 95 -14.12 -6.18 -4.44
C VAL A 95 -12.69 -6.56 -4.79
N PHE A 96 -12.45 -7.83 -5.18
CA PHE A 96 -11.10 -8.28 -5.58
C PHE A 96 -10.59 -7.64 -6.88
N PHE A 97 -11.49 -7.16 -7.71
CA PHE A 97 -11.16 -6.56 -9.01
C PHE A 97 -11.33 -5.04 -8.99
N TYR A 98 -11.70 -4.47 -7.83
CA TYR A 98 -11.96 -3.05 -7.68
C TYR A 98 -10.85 -2.15 -8.23
N PRO A 99 -9.56 -2.40 -7.96
CA PRO A 99 -8.47 -1.59 -8.52
C PRO A 99 -8.41 -1.58 -10.05
N LEU A 100 -8.96 -2.61 -10.71
CA LEU A 100 -8.92 -2.75 -12.17
C LEU A 100 -10.04 -2.00 -12.91
N TYR A 101 -11.16 -1.71 -12.24
CA TYR A 101 -12.31 -1.05 -12.87
C TYR A 101 -12.69 0.28 -12.21
N SER A 102 -12.07 0.65 -11.12
CA SER A 102 -12.30 1.95 -10.50
C SER A 102 -11.63 3.05 -11.32
N SER A 103 -12.44 3.88 -12.00
CA SER A 103 -11.95 5.02 -12.77
C SER A 103 -11.14 5.96 -11.90
N ASN A 104 -11.57 6.22 -10.68
CA ASN A 104 -10.90 7.12 -9.74
C ASN A 104 -9.51 6.62 -9.32
N TYR A 105 -9.27 5.31 -9.37
CA TYR A 105 -7.95 4.71 -9.16
C TYR A 105 -7.03 4.91 -10.36
N MET A 106 -7.62 4.91 -11.58
CA MET A 106 -6.89 5.04 -12.84
C MET A 106 -6.76 6.49 -13.30
N ASP A 107 -7.74 7.34 -12.99
CA ASP A 107 -7.82 8.72 -13.48
C ASP A 107 -6.90 9.70 -12.73
N GLY A 108 -6.29 9.27 -11.62
CA GLY A 108 -5.47 10.15 -10.79
C GLY A 108 -6.27 11.33 -10.19
N SER A 109 -7.61 11.25 -10.16
CA SER A 109 -8.47 12.33 -9.64
C SER A 109 -8.22 12.64 -8.17
N ILE A 110 -7.62 11.69 -7.44
CA ILE A 110 -7.12 11.86 -6.07
C ILE A 110 -5.58 12.02 -6.09
N GLY A 111 -4.97 12.07 -7.28
CA GLY A 111 -3.54 12.01 -7.46
C GLY A 111 -2.87 13.37 -7.33
N TYR A 112 -1.81 13.42 -6.56
CA TYR A 112 -0.83 14.49 -6.69
C TYR A 112 0.02 14.21 -7.93
N PRO A 113 0.23 15.18 -8.84
CA PRO A 113 1.06 14.96 -10.02
C PRO A 113 2.49 14.60 -9.62
N LEU A 114 3.10 13.67 -10.37
CA LEU A 114 4.48 13.30 -10.16
C LEU A 114 5.39 14.50 -10.49
N GLU A 115 5.96 15.13 -9.48
CA GLU A 115 6.88 16.25 -9.68
C GLU A 115 8.18 15.76 -10.30
N LEU A 116 8.48 16.22 -11.50
CA LEU A 116 9.73 15.96 -12.19
C LEU A 116 10.86 16.77 -11.55
N GLY A 117 12.02 16.16 -11.34
CA GLY A 117 13.21 16.79 -10.75
C GLY A 117 14.05 15.80 -9.96
N VAL A 118 15.08 16.31 -9.27
CA VAL A 118 15.91 15.50 -8.37
C VAL A 118 15.14 15.31 -7.07
N ARG A 119 14.29 14.29 -7.05
CA ARG A 119 13.43 13.93 -5.92
C ARG A 119 13.82 12.55 -5.38
N PRO A 120 13.57 12.23 -4.11
CA PRO A 120 13.90 10.92 -3.52
C PRO A 120 13.39 9.72 -4.30
N TRP A 121 12.20 9.83 -4.89
CA TRP A 121 11.61 8.76 -5.68
C TRP A 121 12.44 8.34 -6.91
N VAL A 122 13.20 9.29 -7.50
CA VAL A 122 14.07 9.00 -8.65
C VAL A 122 15.17 8.04 -8.24
N PHE A 123 15.77 8.24 -7.06
CA PHE A 123 16.82 7.35 -6.53
C PHE A 123 16.26 5.97 -6.19
N VAL A 124 15.08 5.91 -5.59
CA VAL A 124 14.39 4.65 -5.27
C VAL A 124 14.12 3.86 -6.55
N LEU A 125 13.55 4.51 -7.56
CA LEU A 125 13.25 3.89 -8.86
C LEU A 125 14.52 3.41 -9.56
N LEU A 126 15.55 4.26 -9.66
CA LEU A 126 16.82 3.93 -10.31
C LEU A 126 17.54 2.78 -9.60
N LEU A 127 17.49 2.73 -8.28
CA LEU A 127 18.08 1.65 -7.50
C LEU A 127 17.39 0.31 -7.82
N MET A 128 16.06 0.26 -7.79
CA MET A 128 15.31 -0.96 -8.10
C MET A 128 15.55 -1.42 -9.54
N LEU A 129 15.59 -0.50 -10.50
CA LEU A 129 15.93 -0.80 -11.89
C LEU A 129 17.37 -1.31 -12.03
N ALA A 130 18.33 -0.72 -11.34
CA ALA A 130 19.72 -1.17 -11.36
C ALA A 130 19.88 -2.58 -10.79
N VAL A 131 19.20 -2.89 -9.67
CA VAL A 131 19.24 -4.23 -9.06
C VAL A 131 18.53 -5.26 -9.95
N LEU A 132 17.43 -4.89 -10.60
CA LEU A 132 16.76 -5.76 -11.57
C LEU A 132 17.67 -6.03 -12.76
N ALA A 133 18.29 -5.01 -13.34
CA ALA A 133 19.24 -5.15 -14.45
C ALA A 133 20.44 -6.03 -14.06
N TRP A 134 20.98 -5.84 -12.85
CA TRP A 134 22.02 -6.70 -12.32
C TRP A 134 21.54 -8.16 -12.18
N SER A 135 20.34 -8.38 -11.65
CA SER A 135 19.77 -9.72 -11.50
C SER A 135 19.58 -10.42 -12.85
N LEU A 136 19.13 -9.69 -13.87
CA LEU A 136 19.01 -10.20 -15.24
C LEU A 136 20.40 -10.48 -15.86
N PHE A 137 21.38 -9.61 -15.62
CA PHE A 137 22.75 -9.84 -16.07
C PHE A 137 23.31 -11.16 -15.53
N GLN A 138 22.97 -11.56 -14.29
CA GLN A 138 23.40 -12.84 -13.70
C GLN A 138 22.81 -14.08 -14.42
N THR A 139 21.84 -13.91 -15.32
CA THR A 139 21.33 -14.99 -16.16
C THR A 139 22.18 -15.21 -17.42
N THR A 140 23.05 -14.25 -17.76
CA THR A 140 23.94 -14.35 -18.93
C THR A 140 25.13 -15.28 -18.66
N ALA A 141 25.80 -15.73 -19.72
CA ALA A 141 26.98 -16.59 -19.60
C ALA A 141 28.12 -15.91 -18.80
N ILE A 142 28.27 -14.59 -18.93
CA ILE A 142 29.28 -13.81 -18.23
C ILE A 142 28.92 -13.66 -16.75
N GLY A 143 27.66 -13.36 -16.45
CA GLY A 143 27.17 -13.16 -15.08
C GLY A 143 27.24 -14.44 -14.24
N ARG A 144 27.04 -15.62 -14.83
CA ARG A 144 27.11 -16.91 -14.13
C ARG A 144 28.48 -17.23 -13.51
N ILE A 145 29.53 -16.58 -13.99
CA ILE A 145 30.90 -16.75 -13.45
C ILE A 145 31.02 -16.18 -12.04
N ALA A 146 30.16 -15.25 -11.65
CA ALA A 146 30.24 -14.52 -10.37
C ALA A 146 29.73 -15.30 -9.15
N LYS A 147 29.25 -16.56 -9.28
CA LYS A 147 28.73 -17.44 -8.21
C LYS A 147 27.63 -16.83 -7.32
N THR A 148 26.93 -15.79 -7.77
CA THR A 148 25.82 -15.14 -7.04
C THR A 148 24.46 -15.77 -7.35
N GLU A 149 24.47 -17.04 -7.78
CA GLU A 149 23.28 -17.74 -8.32
C GLU A 149 22.07 -17.78 -7.38
N ASN A 150 22.29 -17.75 -6.07
CA ASN A 150 21.21 -17.86 -5.09
C ASN A 150 20.58 -16.50 -4.74
N ILE A 151 21.30 -15.40 -4.94
CA ILE A 151 20.89 -14.05 -4.53
C ILE A 151 20.10 -13.36 -5.63
N ALA A 152 20.52 -13.52 -6.91
CA ALA A 152 19.89 -12.83 -8.02
C ALA A 152 18.36 -13.08 -8.18
N PRO A 153 17.85 -14.31 -8.00
CA PRO A 153 16.39 -14.52 -8.03
C PRO A 153 15.63 -13.77 -6.93
N PHE A 154 16.21 -13.68 -5.73
CA PHE A 154 15.60 -12.95 -4.65
C PHE A 154 15.67 -11.44 -4.86
N ALA A 155 16.80 -10.94 -5.36
CA ALA A 155 16.96 -9.56 -5.75
C ALA A 155 15.99 -9.16 -6.87
N ALA A 156 15.76 -10.02 -7.88
CA ALA A 156 14.75 -9.81 -8.91
C ALA A 156 13.33 -9.77 -8.32
N CYS A 157 13.01 -10.67 -7.40
CA CYS A 157 11.73 -10.69 -6.72
C CYS A 157 11.46 -9.37 -6.00
N LEU A 158 12.40 -8.89 -5.19
CA LEU A 158 12.27 -7.66 -4.43
C LEU A 158 12.27 -6.41 -5.30
N SER A 159 13.16 -6.34 -6.30
CA SER A 159 13.19 -5.17 -7.19
C SER A 159 11.91 -5.04 -8.02
N VAL A 160 11.36 -6.16 -8.52
CA VAL A 160 10.09 -6.13 -9.26
C VAL A 160 8.92 -5.83 -8.32
N LEU A 161 8.90 -6.41 -7.11
CA LEU A 161 7.90 -6.08 -6.10
C LEU A 161 7.91 -4.56 -5.81
N GLY A 162 9.07 -3.98 -5.54
CA GLY A 162 9.20 -2.55 -5.30
C GLY A 162 8.82 -1.69 -6.52
N LEU A 163 9.17 -2.10 -7.74
CA LEU A 163 8.78 -1.40 -8.97
C LEU A 163 7.26 -1.41 -9.19
N VAL A 164 6.59 -2.52 -8.89
CA VAL A 164 5.12 -2.59 -9.00
C VAL A 164 4.47 -1.80 -7.87
N SER A 165 5.01 -1.86 -6.64
CA SER A 165 4.55 -1.03 -5.52
C SER A 165 4.76 0.47 -5.80
N PHE A 166 5.82 0.82 -6.55
CA PHE A 166 6.07 2.20 -6.99
C PHE A 166 4.95 2.75 -7.89
N SER A 167 4.20 1.89 -8.60
CA SER A 167 3.04 2.34 -9.38
C SER A 167 1.99 3.01 -8.50
N TYR A 168 1.85 2.58 -7.25
CA TYR A 168 0.97 3.20 -6.27
C TYR A 168 1.41 4.62 -5.93
N TYR A 169 2.72 4.82 -5.72
CA TYR A 169 3.28 6.16 -5.54
C TYR A 169 3.12 7.03 -6.80
N ALA A 170 3.36 6.49 -7.99
CA ALA A 170 3.25 7.23 -9.24
C ALA A 170 1.83 7.79 -9.47
N ASN A 171 0.81 7.06 -9.02
CA ASN A 171 -0.59 7.49 -9.11
C ASN A 171 -0.98 8.48 -8.00
N ARG A 172 -0.31 8.42 -6.85
CA ARG A 172 -0.59 9.26 -5.67
C ARG A 172 0.74 9.72 -5.08
N SER A 173 1.38 10.72 -5.68
CA SER A 173 2.74 11.18 -5.35
C SER A 173 2.88 11.84 -3.97
N ALA A 174 2.01 11.51 -3.02
CA ALA A 174 2.19 11.91 -1.64
C ALA A 174 3.37 11.16 -1.02
N TRP A 175 4.16 11.86 -0.20
CA TRP A 175 5.37 11.32 0.43
C TRP A 175 5.14 9.99 1.14
N MET A 176 4.03 9.86 1.89
CA MET A 176 3.66 8.63 2.60
C MET A 176 3.54 7.41 1.69
N ASN A 177 3.18 7.61 0.42
CA ASN A 177 3.03 6.50 -0.52
C ASN A 177 4.39 6.00 -1.04
N LEU A 178 5.45 6.85 -1.00
CA LEU A 178 6.81 6.42 -1.31
C LEU A 178 7.35 5.46 -0.24
N GLU A 179 6.90 5.61 1.00
CA GLU A 179 7.28 4.75 2.13
C GLU A 179 6.94 3.27 1.88
N ILE A 180 5.90 3.01 1.08
CA ILE A 180 5.49 1.64 0.72
C ILE A 180 6.59 0.91 -0.06
N CYS A 181 7.38 1.64 -0.88
CA CYS A 181 8.44 1.06 -1.71
C CYS A 181 9.81 1.07 -1.02
N LEU A 182 9.96 1.78 0.11
CA LEU A 182 11.26 1.95 0.77
C LEU A 182 11.84 0.65 1.33
N PRO A 183 11.07 -0.24 1.97
CA PRO A 183 11.59 -1.50 2.48
C PRO A 183 12.24 -2.34 1.38
N GLU A 184 11.60 -2.45 0.23
CA GLU A 184 12.12 -3.19 -0.92
C GLU A 184 13.37 -2.53 -1.49
N ALA A 185 13.38 -1.20 -1.60
CA ALA A 185 14.53 -0.45 -2.09
C ALA A 185 15.74 -0.59 -1.15
N LEU A 186 15.54 -0.49 0.16
CA LEU A 186 16.60 -0.68 1.16
C LEU A 186 17.16 -2.10 1.13
N LEU A 187 16.29 -3.11 1.03
CA LEU A 187 16.72 -4.50 0.87
C LEU A 187 17.46 -4.70 -0.45
N CYS A 188 17.06 -4.04 -1.53
CA CYS A 188 17.76 -4.09 -2.82
C CYS A 188 19.21 -3.56 -2.72
N LEU A 189 19.51 -2.60 -1.86
CA LEU A 189 20.88 -2.14 -1.63
C LEU A 189 21.79 -3.21 -1.01
N CYS A 190 21.24 -4.11 -0.21
CA CYS A 190 22.03 -5.15 0.44
C CYS A 190 22.64 -6.15 -0.54
N PHE A 191 22.01 -6.38 -1.71
CA PHE A 191 22.49 -7.40 -2.67
C PHE A 191 23.79 -7.05 -3.38
N PRO A 192 23.96 -5.86 -3.98
CA PRO A 192 25.24 -5.49 -4.56
C PRO A 192 26.34 -5.40 -3.50
N LEU A 193 26.01 -4.97 -2.27
CA LEU A 193 26.95 -4.96 -1.16
C LEU A 193 27.41 -6.37 -0.79
N GLN A 194 26.50 -7.32 -0.69
CA GLN A 194 26.83 -8.73 -0.43
C GLN A 194 27.63 -9.34 -1.58
N ALA A 195 27.26 -9.07 -2.83
CA ALA A 195 28.02 -9.56 -3.97
C ALA A 195 29.47 -9.06 -4.01
N LEU A 196 29.70 -7.85 -3.53
CA LEU A 196 31.06 -7.29 -3.38
C LEU A 196 31.86 -7.98 -2.25
N THR A 197 31.19 -8.45 -1.19
CA THR A 197 31.86 -9.15 -0.08
C THR A 197 32.17 -10.60 -0.39
N ASP A 198 31.27 -11.31 -1.06
CA ASP A 198 31.36 -12.74 -1.31
C ASP A 198 32.24 -13.08 -2.53
N GLY A 199 32.55 -12.09 -3.35
CA GLY A 199 33.36 -12.24 -4.56
C GLY A 199 34.85 -12.40 -4.27
N GLU A 200 35.32 -13.58 -3.84
CA GLU A 200 36.78 -13.84 -3.69
C GLU A 200 37.58 -13.42 -4.93
N GLY A 201 37.03 -13.59 -6.13
CA GLY A 201 37.66 -13.18 -7.38
C GLY A 201 37.75 -11.65 -7.54
N LEU A 202 36.73 -10.91 -7.12
CA LEU A 202 36.67 -9.46 -7.16
C LEU A 202 37.57 -8.85 -6.06
N ARG A 203 37.55 -9.45 -4.88
CA ARG A 203 38.40 -9.06 -3.73
C ARG A 203 39.90 -9.25 -4.02
N LYS A 204 40.25 -10.33 -4.75
CA LYS A 204 41.62 -10.55 -5.23
C LYS A 204 42.05 -9.59 -6.33
N LYS A 205 41.13 -9.19 -7.23
CA LYS A 205 41.43 -8.27 -8.35
C LYS A 205 41.45 -6.81 -7.95
N LEU A 206 40.52 -6.39 -7.10
CA LEU A 206 40.35 -4.97 -6.73
C LEU A 206 41.10 -4.59 -5.43
N GLY A 207 41.64 -5.57 -4.66
CA GLY A 207 42.26 -5.34 -3.37
C GLY A 207 41.25 -5.12 -2.24
N GLY A 208 41.61 -5.51 -1.01
CA GLY A 208 40.72 -5.43 0.14
C GLY A 208 40.26 -4.01 0.47
N LEU A 209 41.09 -3.00 0.16
CA LEU A 209 40.77 -1.58 0.39
C LEU A 209 39.61 -1.10 -0.48
N TYR A 210 39.53 -1.52 -1.76
CA TYR A 210 38.46 -1.15 -2.67
C TYR A 210 37.09 -1.75 -2.26
N CYS A 211 37.10 -3.00 -1.80
CA CYS A 211 35.91 -3.64 -1.29
C CYS A 211 35.37 -2.94 -0.04
N THR A 212 36.25 -2.57 0.88
CA THR A 212 35.90 -1.83 2.11
C THR A 212 35.39 -0.42 1.77
N ALA A 213 36.03 0.29 0.82
CA ALA A 213 35.58 1.60 0.36
C ALA A 213 34.19 1.51 -0.30
N ALA A 214 33.96 0.53 -1.18
CA ALA A 214 32.66 0.33 -1.81
C ALA A 214 31.56 -0.01 -0.80
N GLN A 215 31.86 -0.80 0.24
CA GLN A 215 30.95 -1.08 1.35
C GLN A 215 30.65 0.18 2.15
N SER A 216 31.66 0.99 2.46
CA SER A 216 31.50 2.25 3.19
C SER A 216 30.65 3.25 2.39
N VAL A 217 30.88 3.35 1.08
CA VAL A 217 30.05 4.19 0.18
C VAL A 217 28.62 3.66 0.12
N GLY A 218 28.43 2.34 -0.02
CA GLY A 218 27.10 1.73 -0.02
C GLY A 218 26.36 1.97 1.30
N LEU A 219 27.06 1.83 2.43
CA LEU A 219 26.52 2.13 3.77
C LEU A 219 26.22 3.62 3.92
N ALA A 220 27.08 4.50 3.41
CA ALA A 220 26.86 5.95 3.42
C ALA A 220 25.65 6.33 2.55
N VAL A 221 25.50 5.73 1.36
CA VAL A 221 24.32 5.91 0.50
C VAL A 221 23.06 5.39 1.20
N LEU A 222 23.16 4.23 1.87
CA LEU A 222 22.05 3.69 2.67
C LEU A 222 21.69 4.65 3.82
N LEU A 223 22.67 5.16 4.54
CA LEU A 223 22.48 6.15 5.61
C LEU A 223 21.91 7.46 5.07
N VAL A 224 22.40 7.95 3.93
CA VAL A 224 21.87 9.15 3.27
C VAL A 224 20.45 8.91 2.79
N LEU A 225 20.15 7.76 2.20
CA LEU A 225 18.76 7.39 1.87
C LEU A 225 17.89 7.24 3.11
N CYS A 226 18.40 6.62 4.19
CA CYS A 226 17.71 6.58 5.48
C CYS A 226 17.53 7.96 6.09
N VAL A 227 18.48 8.88 5.94
CA VAL A 227 18.38 10.27 6.43
C VAL A 227 17.52 11.12 5.54
N LEU A 228 17.54 10.95 4.22
CA LEU A 228 16.63 11.61 3.28
C LEU A 228 15.21 11.05 3.38
N THR A 229 15.09 9.75 3.63
CA THR A 229 13.81 9.12 3.99
C THR A 229 13.42 9.42 5.43
N ALA A 230 14.37 9.77 6.25
CA ALA A 230 14.28 10.21 7.66
C ALA A 230 14.08 11.73 7.83
N GLN A 231 13.77 12.43 6.82
CA GLN A 231 12.74 13.46 7.00
C GLN A 231 11.41 12.79 7.39
N LEU A 232 11.37 11.48 7.29
CA LEU A 232 10.61 10.57 8.15
C LEU A 232 10.87 10.75 9.66
N PRO A 233 12.08 10.99 10.23
CA PRO A 233 12.19 11.26 11.65
C PRO A 233 11.65 12.63 12.04
N GLY A 234 11.50 13.57 11.15
CA GLY A 234 10.63 14.73 11.44
C GLY A 234 9.24 14.22 11.86
N GLY A 235 8.65 13.31 11.12
CA GLY A 235 7.38 12.67 11.48
C GLY A 235 7.52 11.68 12.64
N VAL A 236 8.37 10.66 12.57
CA VAL A 236 8.48 9.62 13.61
C VAL A 236 9.16 10.12 14.87
N MET A 237 10.23 10.90 14.77
CA MET A 237 10.86 11.51 15.92
C MET A 237 10.00 12.63 16.53
N ASN A 238 9.31 13.44 15.73
CA ASN A 238 8.28 14.33 16.23
C ASN A 238 7.09 13.55 16.80
N THR A 239 6.71 12.42 16.20
CA THR A 239 5.67 11.54 16.75
C THR A 239 6.12 10.95 18.09
N VAL A 240 7.32 10.39 18.21
CA VAL A 240 7.84 9.83 19.47
C VAL A 240 8.11 10.92 20.50
N ILE A 241 8.79 12.01 20.13
CA ILE A 241 9.09 13.13 21.05
C ILE A 241 7.81 13.87 21.46
N LEU A 242 6.86 14.05 20.56
CA LEU A 242 5.58 14.68 20.86
C LEU A 242 4.67 13.74 21.65
N GLN A 243 4.78 12.43 21.47
CA GLN A 243 4.09 11.43 22.28
C GLN A 243 4.65 11.39 23.72
N GLU A 244 5.99 11.41 23.88
CA GLU A 244 6.61 11.50 25.19
C GLU A 244 6.35 12.85 25.90
N ARG A 245 6.30 13.95 25.14
CA ARG A 245 5.97 15.29 25.68
C ARG A 245 4.48 15.51 25.91
N GLY A 246 3.61 14.56 25.60
CA GLY A 246 2.17 14.71 25.67
C GLY A 246 1.60 15.78 24.71
N ALA A 247 2.41 16.21 23.75
CA ALA A 247 2.09 17.27 22.79
C ALA A 247 1.69 16.68 21.42
N PHE A 248 0.94 15.58 21.39
CA PHE A 248 0.31 15.15 20.17
C PHE A 248 -0.72 16.20 19.78
N SER A 249 -0.63 16.72 18.56
CA SER A 249 -1.60 17.66 17.99
C SER A 249 -3.03 17.09 18.00
N THR A 250 -3.19 15.77 18.04
CA THR A 250 -4.46 15.10 18.27
C THR A 250 -5.14 15.51 19.57
N ARG A 251 -4.41 15.79 20.68
CA ARG A 251 -5.04 16.28 21.90
C ARG A 251 -5.72 17.65 21.71
N GLY A 252 -5.11 18.54 20.91
CA GLY A 252 -5.74 19.80 20.55
C GLY A 252 -7.02 19.57 19.74
N ILE A 253 -6.96 18.73 18.71
CA ILE A 253 -8.12 18.39 17.89
C ILE A 253 -9.20 17.70 18.73
N TYR A 254 -8.85 16.75 19.59
CA TYR A 254 -9.82 16.07 20.45
C TYR A 254 -10.51 17.06 21.40
N ALA A 255 -9.77 17.96 22.05
CA ALA A 255 -10.35 18.96 22.94
C ALA A 255 -11.25 19.95 22.18
N GLU A 256 -10.87 20.33 20.97
CA GLU A 256 -11.68 21.21 20.12
C GLU A 256 -12.97 20.51 19.67
N VAL A 257 -12.87 19.22 19.27
CA VAL A 257 -14.04 18.41 18.87
C VAL A 257 -14.93 18.10 20.08
N GLU A 258 -14.35 17.83 21.25
CA GLU A 258 -15.08 17.66 22.50
C GLU A 258 -15.87 18.94 22.87
N ASN A 259 -15.25 20.11 22.72
CA ASN A 259 -15.94 21.39 22.89
C ASN A 259 -17.05 21.64 21.87
N PHE A 260 -16.83 21.24 20.61
CA PHE A 260 -17.88 21.31 19.59
C PHE A 260 -19.03 20.38 19.93
N SER A 261 -18.76 19.12 20.26
CA SER A 261 -19.78 18.12 20.58
C SER A 261 -20.58 18.49 21.86
N ALA A 262 -19.95 19.17 22.80
CA ALA A 262 -20.64 19.64 24.03
C ALA A 262 -21.70 20.72 23.75
N ASN A 263 -21.68 21.37 22.60
CA ASN A 263 -22.64 22.41 22.21
C ASN A 263 -23.78 21.90 21.31
N ILE A 264 -23.85 20.60 21.04
CA ILE A 264 -24.89 19.95 20.23
C ILE A 264 -25.48 18.79 21.03
N PRO A 265 -26.69 18.31 20.70
CA PRO A 265 -27.31 17.23 21.44
C PRO A 265 -26.40 15.98 21.50
N ASP A 266 -26.38 15.38 22.69
CA ASP A 266 -25.56 14.19 22.92
C ASP A 266 -25.95 13.04 21.98
N ASN A 267 -24.96 12.27 21.56
CA ASN A 267 -25.13 11.14 20.64
C ASN A 267 -25.84 11.51 19.31
N THR A 268 -25.61 12.75 18.81
CA THR A 268 -26.11 13.18 17.50
C THR A 268 -25.54 12.28 16.39
N PHE A 269 -26.39 11.94 15.42
CA PHE A 269 -25.94 11.14 14.26
C PHE A 269 -24.86 11.88 13.48
N ALA A 270 -23.75 11.21 13.24
CA ALA A 270 -22.67 11.77 12.44
C ALA A 270 -22.28 10.83 11.29
N VAL A 271 -22.00 11.41 10.13
CA VAL A 271 -21.62 10.66 8.92
C VAL A 271 -20.67 11.49 8.07
N GLY A 272 -19.64 10.84 7.56
CA GLY A 272 -18.61 11.45 6.74
C GLY A 272 -17.29 10.70 6.86
N ARG A 273 -16.29 11.12 6.12
CA ARG A 273 -14.97 10.49 6.11
C ARG A 273 -14.23 10.65 7.43
N ASP A 274 -14.29 11.85 8.00
CA ASP A 274 -13.44 12.23 9.13
C ASP A 274 -14.22 12.37 10.45
N VAL A 275 -15.46 11.86 10.50
CA VAL A 275 -16.31 11.92 11.70
C VAL A 275 -15.89 10.93 12.80
N GLY A 276 -15.01 9.97 12.51
CA GLY A 276 -14.47 9.04 13.50
C GLY A 276 -13.83 9.73 14.71
N ILE A 277 -13.28 10.93 14.53
CA ILE A 277 -12.74 11.76 15.63
C ILE A 277 -13.86 12.18 16.59
N ILE A 278 -15.05 12.52 16.07
CA ILE A 278 -16.20 12.94 16.92
C ILE A 278 -16.64 11.78 17.80
N TYR A 279 -16.78 10.57 17.24
CA TYR A 279 -17.18 9.40 18.02
C TYR A 279 -16.20 9.10 19.15
N HIS A 280 -14.91 9.21 18.84
CA HIS A 280 -13.89 8.92 19.82
C HIS A 280 -13.76 10.02 20.90
N ALA A 281 -13.87 11.30 20.50
CA ALA A 281 -13.75 12.42 21.42
C ALA A 281 -15.00 12.61 22.29
N ALA A 282 -16.19 12.48 21.71
CA ALA A 282 -17.47 12.69 22.39
C ALA A 282 -18.05 11.40 23.00
N GLY A 283 -17.49 10.22 22.68
CA GLY A 283 -18.03 8.95 23.14
C GLY A 283 -19.36 8.55 22.49
N TRP A 284 -19.64 9.09 21.30
CA TRP A 284 -20.89 8.79 20.59
C TRP A 284 -20.85 7.43 19.92
N ASP A 285 -22.02 6.81 19.77
CA ASP A 285 -22.23 5.52 19.12
C ASP A 285 -23.28 5.52 18.00
N ASN A 286 -23.95 6.68 17.79
CA ASN A 286 -24.94 6.86 16.74
C ASN A 286 -24.28 7.26 15.42
N TYR A 287 -23.71 6.30 14.71
CA TYR A 287 -23.01 6.51 13.45
C TYR A 287 -23.70 5.83 12.28
N GLY A 288 -23.54 6.42 11.09
CA GLY A 288 -24.06 5.85 9.84
C GLY A 288 -23.30 4.60 9.41
N HIS A 289 -23.95 3.72 8.68
CA HIS A 289 -23.33 2.51 8.13
C HIS A 289 -22.19 2.82 7.14
N TYR A 290 -22.13 4.05 6.63
CA TYR A 290 -21.19 4.54 5.62
C TYR A 290 -20.21 5.57 6.17
N VAL A 291 -19.91 5.52 7.47
CA VAL A 291 -18.99 6.45 8.16
C VAL A 291 -17.64 6.54 7.47
N ASP A 292 -17.13 5.41 7.02
CA ASP A 292 -15.80 5.28 6.41
C ASP A 292 -15.88 5.14 4.88
N ALA A 293 -16.89 5.74 4.26
CA ALA A 293 -16.90 5.89 2.80
C ALA A 293 -15.83 6.93 2.41
N ALA A 294 -14.57 6.60 2.77
CA ALA A 294 -13.39 7.43 2.60
C ALA A 294 -13.23 7.94 1.15
N ASP A 295 -13.88 7.26 0.22
CA ASP A 295 -13.82 7.53 -1.18
C ASP A 295 -15.22 7.65 -1.77
N TYR A 296 -16.02 8.64 -1.32
CA TYR A 296 -17.33 8.93 -1.94
C TYR A 296 -17.25 9.10 -3.46
N GLY A 297 -16.11 9.59 -3.97
CA GLY A 297 -15.83 9.67 -5.40
C GLY A 297 -15.53 8.33 -6.07
N VAL A 298 -15.25 7.27 -5.30
CA VAL A 298 -14.90 5.92 -5.78
C VAL A 298 -16.06 4.96 -5.62
N ALA A 299 -16.97 5.26 -4.67
CA ALA A 299 -18.13 4.45 -4.41
C ALA A 299 -19.12 4.51 -5.60
N ASP A 300 -19.85 3.41 -5.81
CA ASP A 300 -20.97 3.35 -6.77
C ASP A 300 -22.05 4.34 -6.30
N THR A 301 -21.96 5.58 -6.81
CA THR A 301 -22.83 6.71 -6.40
C THR A 301 -24.29 6.37 -6.53
N GLU A 302 -24.68 5.63 -7.60
CA GLU A 302 -26.07 5.24 -7.82
C GLU A 302 -26.62 4.37 -6.70
N LYS A 303 -25.76 3.58 -6.05
CA LYS A 303 -26.15 2.70 -4.95
C LYS A 303 -25.95 3.34 -3.58
N LEU A 304 -24.85 4.03 -3.38
CA LEU A 304 -24.46 4.60 -2.08
C LEU A 304 -25.33 5.80 -1.70
N LEU A 305 -25.53 6.73 -2.63
CA LEU A 305 -26.23 7.98 -2.38
C LEU A 305 -27.67 7.80 -1.83
N PRO A 306 -28.51 6.89 -2.37
CA PRO A 306 -29.85 6.65 -1.80
C PRO A 306 -29.82 6.18 -0.35
N HIS A 307 -28.82 5.38 0.03
CA HIS A 307 -28.68 4.89 1.40
C HIS A 307 -28.26 6.02 2.36
N ILE A 308 -27.25 6.82 1.98
CA ILE A 308 -26.85 8.00 2.77
C ILE A 308 -28.02 8.94 2.96
N LEU A 309 -28.74 9.26 1.89
CA LEU A 309 -29.90 10.15 1.97
C LEU A 309 -31.02 9.58 2.84
N ALA A 310 -31.25 8.27 2.83
CA ALA A 310 -32.23 7.60 3.67
C ALA A 310 -31.83 7.68 5.15
N GLU A 311 -30.54 7.43 5.47
CA GLU A 311 -30.02 7.56 6.83
C GLU A 311 -30.13 9.00 7.34
N LEU A 312 -29.72 10.00 6.56
CA LEU A 312 -29.83 11.42 6.91
C LEU A 312 -31.29 11.83 7.18
N LYS A 313 -32.22 11.46 6.29
CA LYS A 313 -33.63 11.80 6.42
C LYS A 313 -34.30 11.17 7.64
N ALA A 314 -33.79 10.06 8.13
CA ALA A 314 -34.32 9.37 9.31
C ALA A 314 -33.95 10.07 10.63
N GLN A 315 -32.94 10.96 10.63
CA GLN A 315 -32.43 11.59 11.84
C GLN A 315 -33.13 12.93 12.12
N PRO A 316 -33.31 13.33 13.40
CA PRO A 316 -33.78 14.66 13.76
C PRO A 316 -32.72 15.75 13.55
N SER A 317 -31.45 15.37 13.70
CA SER A 317 -30.28 16.22 13.50
C SER A 317 -29.09 15.37 13.12
N PHE A 318 -28.09 15.96 12.46
CA PHE A 318 -26.87 15.26 12.10
C PHE A 318 -25.66 16.18 11.95
N VAL A 319 -24.48 15.58 12.03
CA VAL A 319 -23.19 16.19 11.69
C VAL A 319 -22.64 15.56 10.42
N VAL A 320 -22.18 16.37 9.49
CA VAL A 320 -21.44 15.94 8.29
C VAL A 320 -20.11 16.70 8.21
N ASP A 321 -19.12 16.06 7.60
CA ASP A 321 -17.87 16.74 7.25
C ASP A 321 -17.97 17.46 5.89
N ASP A 322 -16.96 18.27 5.57
CA ASP A 322 -16.88 19.01 4.31
C ASP A 322 -16.82 18.09 3.10
N ILE A 323 -16.21 16.91 3.23
CA ILE A 323 -16.07 15.94 2.13
C ILE A 323 -17.44 15.39 1.74
N LEU A 324 -18.24 14.95 2.71
CA LEU A 324 -19.60 14.50 2.45
C LEU A 324 -20.48 15.65 1.96
N GLY A 325 -20.30 16.86 2.53
CA GLY A 325 -21.01 18.06 2.08
C GLY A 325 -20.75 18.35 0.58
N VAL A 326 -19.50 18.30 0.15
CA VAL A 326 -19.12 18.47 -1.27
C VAL A 326 -19.71 17.34 -2.14
N TYR A 327 -19.63 16.09 -1.70
CA TYR A 327 -20.19 14.95 -2.42
C TYR A 327 -21.71 15.07 -2.63
N LEU A 328 -22.44 15.43 -1.60
CA LEU A 328 -23.89 15.67 -1.70
C LEU A 328 -24.18 16.81 -2.67
N GLY A 329 -23.45 17.92 -2.57
CA GLY A 329 -23.61 19.09 -3.46
C GLY A 329 -23.34 18.75 -4.93
N GLN A 330 -22.31 17.97 -5.23
CA GLN A 330 -21.99 17.49 -6.58
C GLN A 330 -23.09 16.62 -7.18
N ASN A 331 -23.86 15.92 -6.34
CA ASN A 331 -24.97 15.08 -6.74
C ASN A 331 -26.33 15.82 -6.66
N GLY A 332 -26.33 17.14 -6.49
CA GLY A 332 -27.52 17.98 -6.52
C GLY A 332 -28.34 17.97 -5.21
N TYR A 333 -27.75 17.55 -4.09
CA TYR A 333 -28.40 17.54 -2.80
C TYR A 333 -27.71 18.51 -1.84
N THR A 334 -28.52 19.32 -1.16
CA THR A 334 -28.06 20.11 0.00
C THR A 334 -28.92 19.76 1.20
N PRO A 335 -28.41 19.86 2.44
CA PRO A 335 -29.21 19.60 3.64
C PRO A 335 -30.50 20.43 3.70
N ASP A 336 -30.48 21.68 3.23
CA ASP A 336 -31.67 22.54 3.16
C ASP A 336 -32.79 21.94 2.27
N MET A 337 -32.41 21.33 1.15
CA MET A 337 -33.35 20.62 0.27
C MET A 337 -33.96 19.37 0.93
N LEU A 338 -33.30 18.85 1.96
CA LEU A 338 -33.77 17.73 2.77
C LEU A 338 -34.61 18.18 3.96
N GLY A 339 -34.81 19.49 4.17
CA GLY A 339 -35.58 20.08 5.26
C GLY A 339 -34.77 20.27 6.54
N TYR A 340 -33.44 20.47 6.44
CA TYR A 340 -32.56 20.72 7.56
C TYR A 340 -31.96 22.11 7.47
N GLN A 341 -31.78 22.76 8.62
CA GLN A 341 -31.12 24.05 8.74
C GLN A 341 -29.76 23.90 9.41
N LEU A 342 -28.75 24.56 8.84
CA LEU A 342 -27.43 24.65 9.44
C LEU A 342 -27.49 25.45 10.74
N GLN A 343 -27.09 24.87 11.86
CA GLN A 343 -27.08 25.50 13.18
C GLN A 343 -25.69 26.02 13.52
N THR A 344 -24.66 25.22 13.31
CA THR A 344 -23.28 25.62 13.61
C THR A 344 -22.27 24.89 12.74
N THR A 345 -21.10 25.47 12.61
CA THR A 345 -19.94 24.89 11.93
C THR A 345 -18.74 24.91 12.86
N PHE A 346 -17.89 23.91 12.70
CA PHE A 346 -16.62 23.83 13.40
C PHE A 346 -15.53 23.43 12.42
N THR A 347 -14.42 24.16 12.42
CA THR A 347 -13.25 23.82 11.61
C THR A 347 -12.09 23.51 12.54
N SER A 348 -11.53 22.30 12.43
CA SER A 348 -10.37 21.90 13.23
C SER A 348 -9.15 22.75 12.89
N ALA A 349 -8.45 23.26 13.89
CA ALA A 349 -7.23 24.04 13.71
C ALA A 349 -5.98 23.17 13.52
N GLY A 350 -6.09 21.86 13.73
CA GLY A 350 -4.98 20.91 13.70
C GLY A 350 -4.81 20.20 12.39
N GLY A 351 -3.58 20.21 11.86
CA GLY A 351 -3.19 19.42 10.68
C GLY A 351 -2.92 20.25 9.43
N THR A 352 -2.39 19.60 8.42
CA THR A 352 -2.12 20.21 7.09
C THR A 352 -3.39 20.47 6.29
N ASN A 353 -4.48 19.77 6.63
CA ASN A 353 -5.80 19.93 6.01
C ASN A 353 -6.82 20.10 7.12
N PRO A 354 -7.32 21.33 7.37
CA PRO A 354 -8.39 21.54 8.32
C PRO A 354 -9.67 20.83 7.84
N ILE A 355 -10.36 20.17 8.78
CA ILE A 355 -11.63 19.49 8.51
C ILE A 355 -12.72 20.39 9.04
N THR A 356 -13.76 20.62 8.25
CA THR A 356 -14.94 21.39 8.68
C THR A 356 -16.11 20.45 8.88
N TYR A 357 -16.71 20.55 10.05
CA TYR A 357 -17.93 19.84 10.43
C TYR A 357 -19.11 20.79 10.41
N TYR A 358 -20.25 20.32 9.92
CA TYR A 358 -21.50 21.06 9.80
C TYR A 358 -22.57 20.34 10.60
N TYR A 359 -23.17 21.03 11.56
CA TYR A 359 -24.28 20.50 12.34
C TYR A 359 -25.59 21.06 11.81
N TYR A 360 -26.53 20.17 11.52
CA TYR A 360 -27.84 20.47 10.97
C TYR A 360 -28.95 19.93 11.86
N GLU A 361 -30.04 20.68 11.96
CA GLU A 361 -31.28 20.27 12.60
C GLU A 361 -32.45 20.34 11.65
N LYS A 362 -33.41 19.43 11.83
CA LYS A 362 -34.63 19.38 11.03
C LYS A 362 -35.51 20.58 11.35
N GLN A 363 -36.03 21.25 10.33
CA GLN A 363 -36.98 22.36 10.47
C GLN A 363 -38.35 21.89 10.91
#